data_5fc27a4aeb2a0fddcd5a4d6645365d79
#
_entry.id   5fc27a4aeb2a0fddcd5a4d6645365d79
#
_cell.length_a   1.000
_cell.length_b   1.000
_cell.length_c   1.000
_cell.angle_alpha   90.00
_cell.angle_beta   90.00
_cell.angle_gamma   90.00
#
_symmetry.space_group_name_H-M   'P 1'
#
loop_
_entity.id
_entity.type
_entity.pdbx_description
1 polymer ?
#
loop_
_entity_poly.entity_id
_entity_poly.type
_entity_poly.pdbx_seq_one_letter_code
_entity_poly.pdbx_strand_id
1 'polypeptide(L)'
;MTTPTPVLDTLLDINSASIEHSQLSPRELMLARLAAMVAVDAPPASYLANAGPSAASGITQQDVQDVMIAVAPLVGTAKVVSAGGNLMRALDMAITVADPDGMA
;
A
#
# COMPACT_ATOMS: atom_id res chain seq x y z
N MET A 1 16.32 25.78 -6.41
CA MET A 1 15.42 25.50 -7.54
C MET A 1 14.92 24.08 -7.44
N THR A 2 13.63 23.90 -7.47
CA THR A 2 13.02 22.57 -7.38
C THR A 2 13.01 21.90 -8.76
N THR A 3 13.39 20.63 -8.82
CA THR A 3 13.24 19.84 -10.04
C THR A 3 11.76 19.58 -10.30
N PRO A 4 11.25 19.81 -11.52
CA PRO A 4 9.87 19.49 -11.84
C PRO A 4 9.58 18.01 -11.67
N THR A 5 8.44 17.68 -11.07
CA THR A 5 8.01 16.30 -10.83
C THR A 5 6.57 16.11 -11.34
N PRO A 6 6.30 16.32 -12.64
CA PRO A 6 4.92 16.31 -13.15
C PRO A 6 4.21 14.97 -12.98
N VAL A 7 4.93 13.87 -13.10
CA VAL A 7 4.34 12.53 -12.89
C VAL A 7 3.92 12.36 -11.44
N LEU A 8 4.83 12.66 -10.51
CA LEU A 8 4.54 12.56 -9.07
C LEU A 8 3.40 13.49 -8.68
N ASP A 9 3.42 14.75 -9.17
CA ASP A 9 2.38 15.73 -8.88
C ASP A 9 1.01 15.24 -9.35
N THR A 10 0.95 14.64 -10.55
CA THR A 10 -0.28 14.08 -11.10
C THR A 10 -0.79 12.91 -10.25
N LEU A 11 0.12 12.01 -9.84
CA LEU A 11 -0.25 10.87 -9.00
C LEU A 11 -0.77 11.33 -7.63
N LEU A 12 -0.17 12.35 -7.04
CA LEU A 12 -0.63 12.93 -5.78
C LEU A 12 -2.01 13.57 -5.94
N ASP A 13 -2.27 14.26 -7.04
CA ASP A 13 -3.57 14.85 -7.33
C ASP A 13 -4.65 13.78 -7.48
N ILE A 14 -4.36 12.69 -8.19
CA ILE A 14 -5.27 11.56 -8.36
C ILE A 14 -5.56 10.91 -7.01
N ASN A 15 -4.54 10.72 -6.20
CA ASN A 15 -4.69 10.14 -4.86
C ASN A 15 -5.58 11.01 -3.98
N SER A 16 -5.36 12.32 -3.97
CA SER A 16 -6.15 13.26 -3.19
C SER A 16 -7.61 13.28 -3.66
N ALA A 17 -7.83 13.32 -4.98
CA ALA A 17 -9.17 13.27 -5.55
C ALA A 17 -9.90 11.97 -5.20
N SER A 18 -9.21 10.84 -5.23
CA SER A 18 -9.76 9.54 -4.85
C SER A 18 -10.25 9.54 -3.39
N ILE A 19 -9.44 10.08 -2.48
CA ILE A 19 -9.82 10.18 -1.06
C ILE A 19 -11.01 11.12 -0.90
N GLU A 20 -10.98 12.29 -1.55
CA GLU A 20 -12.01 13.31 -1.42
C GLU A 20 -13.36 12.85 -1.96
N HIS A 21 -13.38 12.16 -3.09
CA HIS A 21 -14.62 11.79 -3.77
C HIS A 21 -15.18 10.42 -3.36
N SER A 22 -14.39 9.59 -2.69
CA SER A 22 -14.88 8.29 -2.21
C SER A 22 -15.79 8.46 -1.01
N GLN A 23 -16.90 7.70 -1.00
CA GLN A 23 -17.82 7.65 0.13
C GLN A 23 -17.47 6.54 1.12
N LEU A 24 -16.40 5.78 0.86
CA LEU A 24 -15.92 4.76 1.79
C LEU A 24 -15.31 5.40 3.02
N SER A 25 -15.40 4.72 4.15
CA SER A 25 -14.65 5.12 5.33
C SER A 25 -13.14 5.02 5.06
N PRO A 26 -12.29 5.73 5.83
CA PRO A 26 -10.83 5.59 5.67
C PRO A 26 -10.35 4.15 5.72
N ARG A 27 -10.90 3.35 6.61
CA ARG A 27 -10.56 1.93 6.73
C ARG A 27 -10.98 1.13 5.50
N GLU A 28 -12.21 1.32 5.04
CA GLU A 28 -12.72 0.64 3.85
C GLU A 28 -11.92 1.03 2.61
N LEU A 29 -11.56 2.30 2.49
CA LEU A 29 -10.73 2.79 1.39
C LEU A 29 -9.37 2.08 1.36
N MET A 30 -8.72 1.94 2.52
CA MET A 30 -7.41 1.28 2.60
C MET A 30 -7.50 -0.21 2.34
N LEU A 31 -8.56 -0.88 2.79
CA LEU A 31 -8.78 -2.29 2.48
C LEU A 31 -8.99 -2.51 0.99
N ALA A 32 -9.78 -1.65 0.34
CA ALA A 32 -10.01 -1.71 -1.10
C ALA A 32 -8.71 -1.49 -1.88
N ARG A 33 -7.89 -0.52 -1.48
CA ARG A 33 -6.60 -0.25 -2.10
C ARG A 33 -5.63 -1.43 -1.94
N LEU A 34 -5.60 -2.02 -0.76
CA LEU A 34 -4.75 -3.20 -0.51
C LEU A 34 -5.15 -4.36 -1.42
N ALA A 35 -6.44 -4.65 -1.52
CA ALA A 35 -6.96 -5.69 -2.41
C ALA A 35 -6.55 -5.44 -3.87
N ALA A 36 -6.68 -4.20 -4.32
CA ALA A 36 -6.30 -3.82 -5.68
C ALA A 36 -4.79 -3.97 -5.92
N MET A 37 -3.96 -3.59 -4.94
CA MET A 37 -2.50 -3.74 -5.05
C MET A 37 -2.09 -5.20 -5.17
N VAL A 38 -2.74 -6.09 -4.43
CA VAL A 38 -2.49 -7.53 -4.55
C VAL A 38 -2.88 -8.02 -5.95
N ALA A 39 -4.05 -7.61 -6.43
CA ALA A 39 -4.59 -8.05 -7.73
C ALA A 39 -3.73 -7.60 -8.91
N VAL A 40 -3.16 -6.40 -8.87
CA VAL A 40 -2.33 -5.87 -9.96
C VAL A 40 -0.84 -6.17 -9.76
N ASP A 41 -0.47 -6.90 -8.73
CA ASP A 41 0.93 -7.19 -8.38
C ASP A 41 1.75 -5.91 -8.25
N ALA A 42 1.29 -5.00 -7.39
CA ALA A 42 1.93 -3.72 -7.18
C ALA A 42 3.36 -3.88 -6.63
N PRO A 43 4.28 -3.00 -7.02
CA PRO A 43 5.65 -3.03 -6.51
C PRO A 43 5.72 -2.60 -5.04
N PRO A 44 6.82 -2.90 -4.34
CA PRO A 44 6.99 -2.52 -2.93
C PRO A 44 6.75 -1.04 -2.65
N ALA A 45 7.14 -0.15 -3.56
CA ALA A 45 6.94 1.30 -3.42
C ALA A 45 5.47 1.68 -3.26
N SER A 46 4.55 0.98 -3.92
CA SER A 46 3.11 1.24 -3.80
C SER A 46 2.60 0.89 -2.42
N TYR A 47 3.05 -0.23 -1.85
CA TYR A 47 2.71 -0.61 -0.48
C TYR A 47 3.28 0.39 0.53
N LEU A 48 4.53 0.79 0.31
CA LEU A 48 5.19 1.78 1.18
C LEU A 48 4.44 3.12 1.18
N ALA A 49 4.02 3.59 0.00
CA ALA A 49 3.27 4.85 -0.14
C ALA A 49 1.95 4.85 0.63
N ASN A 50 1.32 3.68 0.78
CA ASN A 50 0.04 3.53 1.48
C ASN A 50 0.19 3.07 2.93
N ALA A 51 1.40 2.82 3.42
CA ALA A 51 1.64 2.28 4.75
C ALA A 51 1.19 3.23 5.87
N GLY A 52 1.55 4.52 5.77
CA GLY A 52 1.15 5.52 6.75
C GLY A 52 -0.36 5.70 6.83
N PRO A 53 -1.04 5.99 5.71
CA PRO A 53 -2.50 6.09 5.70
C PRO A 53 -3.20 4.81 6.16
N SER A 54 -2.67 3.64 5.85
CA SER A 54 -3.22 2.36 6.31
C SER A 54 -3.15 2.24 7.82
N ALA A 55 -1.99 2.52 8.41
CA ALA A 55 -1.81 2.50 9.85
C ALA A 55 -2.74 3.50 10.55
N ALA A 56 -2.83 4.72 10.02
CA ALA A 56 -3.71 5.76 10.54
C ALA A 56 -5.19 5.38 10.47
N SER A 57 -5.56 4.52 9.52
CA SER A 57 -6.94 4.03 9.32
C SER A 57 -7.23 2.75 10.11
N GLY A 58 -6.31 2.29 10.92
CA GLY A 58 -6.48 1.13 11.78
C GLY A 58 -6.34 -0.22 11.07
N ILE A 59 -5.64 -0.25 9.94
CA ILE A 59 -5.33 -1.52 9.25
C ILE A 59 -4.29 -2.29 10.06
N THR A 60 -4.62 -3.50 10.42
CA THR A 60 -3.76 -4.39 11.19
C THR A 60 -3.08 -5.42 10.29
N GLN A 61 -2.09 -6.11 10.84
CA GLN A 61 -1.45 -7.23 10.15
C GLN A 61 -2.47 -8.33 9.84
N GLN A 62 -3.43 -8.57 10.75
CA GLN A 62 -4.50 -9.53 10.52
C GLN A 62 -5.38 -9.11 9.33
N ASP A 63 -5.69 -7.82 9.22
CA ASP A 63 -6.45 -7.29 8.09
C ASP A 63 -5.74 -7.57 6.76
N VAL A 64 -4.42 -7.39 6.72
CA VAL A 64 -3.63 -7.67 5.52
C VAL A 64 -3.76 -9.14 5.11
N GLN A 65 -3.63 -10.04 6.08
CA GLN A 65 -3.79 -11.47 5.83
C GLN A 65 -5.21 -11.81 5.35
N ASP A 66 -6.21 -11.22 5.99
CA ASP A 66 -7.62 -11.45 5.63
C ASP A 66 -7.94 -10.96 4.22
N VAL A 67 -7.36 -9.84 3.82
CA VAL A 67 -7.52 -9.34 2.44
C VAL A 67 -6.88 -10.30 1.45
N MET A 68 -5.68 -10.81 1.73
CA MET A 68 -5.01 -11.78 0.86
C MET A 68 -5.84 -13.06 0.72
N ILE A 69 -6.41 -13.55 1.82
CA ILE A 69 -7.30 -14.71 1.80
C ILE A 69 -8.54 -14.42 0.96
N ALA A 70 -9.15 -13.25 1.14
CA ALA A 70 -10.36 -12.86 0.44
C ALA A 70 -10.18 -12.80 -1.08
N VAL A 71 -9.03 -12.30 -1.54
CA VAL A 71 -8.78 -12.14 -2.98
C VAL A 71 -8.15 -13.35 -3.65
N ALA A 72 -7.57 -14.27 -2.87
CA ALA A 72 -6.86 -15.43 -3.39
C ALA A 72 -7.66 -16.24 -4.43
N PRO A 73 -8.95 -16.51 -4.25
CA PRO A 73 -9.73 -17.25 -5.24
C PRO A 73 -9.86 -16.53 -6.59
N LEU A 74 -9.71 -15.21 -6.58
CA LEU A 74 -9.88 -14.38 -7.78
C LEU A 74 -8.55 -14.12 -8.49
N VAL A 75 -7.46 -13.91 -7.74
CA VAL A 75 -6.18 -13.48 -8.30
C VAL A 75 -5.17 -14.62 -8.47
N GLY A 76 -5.34 -15.70 -7.72
CA GLY A 76 -4.49 -16.88 -7.79
C GLY A 76 -3.28 -16.85 -6.85
N THR A 77 -2.73 -18.02 -6.61
CA THR A 77 -1.66 -18.24 -5.63
C THR A 77 -0.40 -17.44 -5.94
N ALA A 78 0.00 -17.38 -7.19
CA ALA A 78 1.24 -16.69 -7.59
C ALA A 78 1.20 -15.21 -7.23
N LYS A 79 0.08 -14.54 -7.43
CA LYS A 79 -0.06 -13.12 -7.07
C LYS A 79 -0.10 -12.90 -5.57
N VAL A 80 -0.71 -13.81 -4.82
CA VAL A 80 -0.73 -13.72 -3.35
C VAL A 80 0.68 -13.88 -2.79
N VAL A 81 1.45 -14.84 -3.29
CA VAL A 81 2.85 -15.03 -2.89
C VAL A 81 3.70 -13.81 -3.25
N SER A 82 3.52 -13.28 -4.45
CA SER A 82 4.22 -12.08 -4.90
C SER A 82 3.88 -10.87 -4.01
N ALA A 83 2.60 -10.70 -3.67
CA ALA A 83 2.16 -9.63 -2.77
C ALA A 83 2.82 -9.75 -1.40
N GLY A 84 2.92 -10.94 -0.85
CA GLY A 84 3.60 -11.18 0.42
C GLY A 84 5.06 -10.76 0.38
N GLY A 85 5.77 -11.12 -0.69
CA GLY A 85 7.17 -10.71 -0.89
C GLY A 85 7.32 -9.19 -1.04
N ASN A 86 6.44 -8.56 -1.80
CA ASN A 86 6.46 -7.12 -2.01
C ASN A 86 6.14 -6.34 -0.72
N LEU A 87 5.19 -6.86 0.09
CA LEU A 87 4.88 -6.28 1.39
C LEU A 87 6.07 -6.36 2.35
N MET A 88 6.78 -7.48 2.37
CA MET A 88 7.96 -7.61 3.20
C MET A 88 9.09 -6.67 2.77
N ARG A 89 9.30 -6.50 1.46
CA ARG A 89 10.25 -5.52 0.94
C ARG A 89 9.86 -4.09 1.29
N ALA A 90 8.58 -3.77 1.23
CA ALA A 90 8.06 -2.46 1.64
C ALA A 90 8.32 -2.21 3.13
N LEU A 91 8.12 -3.21 3.97
CA LEU A 91 8.40 -3.13 5.41
C LEU A 91 9.89 -2.89 5.67
N ASP A 92 10.77 -3.62 4.97
CA ASP A 92 12.22 -3.43 5.04
C ASP A 92 12.62 -2.00 4.65
N MET A 93 12.04 -1.47 3.57
CA MET A 93 12.28 -0.09 3.13
C MET A 93 11.84 0.91 4.20
N ALA A 94 10.69 0.70 4.82
CA ALA A 94 10.16 1.56 5.88
C ALA A 94 11.08 1.55 7.11
N ILE A 95 11.55 0.38 7.51
CA ILE A 95 12.49 0.22 8.63
C ILE A 95 13.80 0.94 8.33
N THR A 96 14.33 0.77 7.12
CA THR A 96 15.59 1.40 6.71
C THR A 96 15.47 2.93 6.72
N VAL A 97 14.35 3.48 6.26
CA VAL A 97 14.11 4.94 6.27
C VAL A 97 13.98 5.46 7.70
N ALA A 98 13.28 4.72 8.58
CA ALA A 98 13.08 5.13 9.97
C ALA A 98 14.33 4.98 10.82
N ASP A 99 15.18 4.02 10.52
CA ASP A 99 16.41 3.71 11.27
C ASP A 99 17.54 3.31 10.32
N PRO A 100 18.12 4.28 9.60
CA PRO A 100 19.17 4.00 8.61
C PRO A 100 20.39 3.28 9.18
N ASP A 101 20.69 3.51 10.47
CA ASP A 101 21.88 2.96 11.12
C ASP A 101 21.61 1.63 11.81
N GLY A 102 20.37 1.18 11.86
CA GLY A 102 20.02 -0.06 12.53
C GLY A 102 20.18 -0.03 14.04
N MET A 103 20.00 1.14 14.65
CA MET A 103 20.27 1.36 16.06
C MET A 103 19.01 1.57 16.92
N ALA A 104 17.85 1.58 16.31
CA ALA A 104 16.60 1.80 17.04
C ALA A 104 16.21 0.57 17.87
#